data_73a2bf3f6a7a763b444a0dae73c30f19
#
_entry.id   73a2bf3f6a7a763b444a0dae73c30f19
#
_cell.length_a   1.000
_cell.length_b   1.000
_cell.length_c   1.000
_cell.angle_alpha   90.00
_cell.angle_beta   90.00
_cell.angle_gamma   90.00
#
_symmetry.space_group_name_H-M   'P 1'
#
loop_
_entity.id
_entity.type
_entity.pdbx_description
1 polymer ?
#
loop_
_entity_poly.entity_id
_entity_poly.type
_entity_poly.pdbx_seq_one_letter_code
_entity_poly.pdbx_strand_id
1 'polypeptide(L)'
;MRTRDALDEIDRWGFGVGTSVLLLPFLKAEGGYEYHYRNRGEDGWKSRHRYHAGVSFTLKKRQWTFPLRERFQHTFDGRGADEFRLRTRLKAAYKVTTWSPYVSLEQYHGLGKDEWFHASRFRARGGVEAKLSSSWSADVFYCYQHESDLDRHILGWELIYQF
;
A
#
# COMPACT_ATOMS: atom_id res chain seq x y z
N MET A 1 1.21 10.42 -6.71
CA MET A 1 1.47 10.69 -8.14
C MET A 1 2.33 9.56 -8.67
N ARG A 2 2.13 9.10 -9.89
CA ARG A 2 2.94 8.09 -10.57
C ARG A 2 3.18 8.54 -11.99
N THR A 3 4.40 8.38 -12.49
CA THR A 3 4.78 8.74 -13.86
C THR A 3 5.14 7.49 -14.68
N ARG A 4 5.09 7.60 -16.00
CA ARG A 4 5.49 6.61 -16.99
C ARG A 4 6.58 7.25 -17.88
N ASP A 5 7.37 6.44 -18.57
CA ASP A 5 8.38 6.89 -19.55
C ASP A 5 9.28 8.04 -19.05
N ALA A 6 10.14 7.70 -18.07
CA ALA A 6 11.20 8.59 -17.54
C ALA A 6 10.71 9.98 -17.05
N LEU A 7 9.49 10.07 -16.51
CA LEU A 7 8.84 11.27 -15.95
C LEU A 7 8.09 12.17 -16.96
N ASP A 8 8.04 11.83 -18.22
CA ASP A 8 7.42 12.69 -19.24
C ASP A 8 5.89 12.71 -19.20
N GLU A 9 5.26 11.65 -18.68
CA GLU A 9 3.80 11.61 -18.53
C GLU A 9 3.35 11.25 -17.11
N ILE A 10 2.35 11.98 -16.62
CA ILE A 10 1.64 11.61 -15.38
C ILE A 10 0.69 10.46 -15.69
N ASP A 11 1.01 9.25 -15.21
CA ASP A 11 0.15 8.07 -15.36
C ASP A 11 -1.03 8.11 -14.39
N ARG A 12 -0.84 8.65 -13.18
CA ARG A 12 -1.88 8.66 -12.16
C ARG A 12 -1.64 9.71 -11.08
N TRP A 13 -2.72 10.33 -10.65
CA TRP A 13 -2.78 11.05 -9.38
C TRP A 13 -3.97 10.57 -8.56
N GLY A 14 -3.97 10.86 -7.28
CA GLY A 14 -5.05 10.48 -6.38
C GLY A 14 -4.82 11.03 -4.99
N PHE A 15 -5.88 11.04 -4.22
CA PHE A 15 -5.86 11.38 -2.81
C PHE A 15 -6.58 10.29 -2.01
N GLY A 16 -6.28 10.22 -0.73
CA GLY A 16 -6.94 9.27 0.16
C GLY A 16 -7.08 9.85 1.56
N VAL A 17 -8.13 9.43 2.23
CA VAL A 17 -8.39 9.69 3.64
C VAL A 17 -8.58 8.36 4.35
N GLY A 18 -8.04 8.26 5.55
CA GLY A 18 -8.17 7.04 6.34
C GLY A 18 -8.11 7.34 7.83
N THR A 19 -8.67 6.43 8.58
CA THR A 19 -8.63 6.45 10.03
C THR A 19 -8.15 5.13 10.58
N SER A 20 -7.67 5.13 11.79
CA SER A 20 -7.31 3.91 12.51
C SER A 20 -7.55 4.05 13.99
N VAL A 21 -7.95 2.95 14.62
CA VAL A 21 -8.17 2.87 16.06
C VAL A 21 -7.35 1.74 16.65
N LEU A 22 -6.72 2.01 17.77
CA LEU A 22 -6.00 0.99 18.55
C LEU A 22 -7.02 0.24 19.40
N LEU A 23 -7.28 -1.01 19.06
CA LEU A 23 -8.22 -1.88 19.82
C LEU A 23 -7.53 -2.50 21.03
N LEU A 24 -6.27 -2.92 20.86
CA LEU A 24 -5.40 -3.49 21.90
C LEU A 24 -3.97 -2.98 21.66
N PRO A 25 -3.06 -3.01 22.64
CA PRO A 25 -1.68 -2.53 22.47
C PRO A 25 -0.92 -3.12 21.28
N PHE A 26 -1.36 -4.26 20.78
CA PHE A 26 -0.77 -4.98 19.64
C PHE A 26 -1.71 -5.10 18.43
N LEU A 27 -2.97 -4.64 18.54
CA LEU A 27 -4.00 -4.78 17.50
C LEU A 27 -4.60 -3.43 17.14
N LYS A 28 -4.50 -3.06 15.86
CA LYS A 28 -5.06 -1.85 15.29
C LYS A 28 -6.03 -2.19 14.17
N ALA A 29 -7.22 -1.59 14.18
CA ALA A 29 -8.12 -1.58 13.03
C ALA A 29 -7.91 -0.30 12.21
N GLU A 30 -8.09 -0.40 10.90
CA GLU A 30 -7.96 0.72 9.97
C GLU A 30 -9.05 0.67 8.90
N GLY A 31 -9.43 1.84 8.40
CA GLY A 31 -10.35 1.96 7.28
C GLY A 31 -10.08 3.26 6.52
N GLY A 32 -10.46 3.29 5.26
CA GLY A 32 -10.25 4.48 4.47
C GLY A 32 -10.83 4.39 3.07
N TYR A 33 -10.70 5.51 2.40
CA TYR A 33 -11.13 5.72 1.04
C TYR A 33 -10.00 6.37 0.25
N GLU A 34 -9.80 5.91 -1.00
CA GLU A 34 -8.83 6.45 -1.94
C GLU A 34 -9.54 6.76 -3.27
N TYR A 35 -9.32 7.94 -3.79
CA TYR A 35 -9.70 8.31 -5.15
C TYR A 35 -8.46 8.32 -6.04
N HIS A 36 -8.55 7.65 -7.18
CA HIS A 36 -7.49 7.59 -8.19
C HIS A 36 -8.01 8.08 -9.53
N TYR A 37 -7.25 8.95 -10.18
CA TYR A 37 -7.49 9.38 -11.54
C TYR A 37 -6.30 8.94 -12.38
N ARG A 38 -6.55 8.06 -13.33
CA ARG A 38 -5.51 7.35 -14.07
C ARG A 38 -5.67 7.53 -15.57
N ASN A 39 -4.54 7.86 -16.25
CA ASN A 39 -4.45 7.84 -17.69
C ASN A 39 -4.32 6.38 -18.19
N ARG A 40 -5.20 5.99 -19.10
CA ARG A 40 -5.19 4.67 -19.75
C ARG A 40 -4.78 4.72 -21.23
N GLY A 41 -4.07 5.76 -21.64
CA GLY A 41 -3.67 5.95 -23.03
C GLY A 41 -4.88 6.28 -23.91
N GLU A 42 -5.16 5.44 -24.92
CA GLU A 42 -6.26 5.65 -25.87
C GLU A 42 -7.64 5.79 -25.22
N ASP A 43 -7.86 5.13 -24.07
CA ASP A 43 -9.08 5.23 -23.29
C ASP A 43 -9.21 6.53 -22.47
N GLY A 44 -8.20 7.39 -22.48
CA GLY A 44 -8.15 8.64 -21.73
C GLY A 44 -8.09 8.47 -20.21
N TRP A 45 -8.45 9.53 -19.52
CA TRP A 45 -8.42 9.58 -18.07
C TRP A 45 -9.68 8.94 -17.47
N LYS A 46 -9.48 8.00 -16.52
CA LYS A 46 -10.57 7.30 -15.81
C LYS A 46 -10.43 7.43 -14.30
N SER A 47 -11.56 7.69 -13.63
CA SER A 47 -11.66 7.70 -12.18
C SER A 47 -11.80 6.27 -11.64
N ARG A 48 -11.23 6.03 -10.46
CA ARG A 48 -11.40 4.80 -9.68
C ARG A 48 -11.55 5.14 -8.21
N HIS A 49 -12.52 4.53 -7.60
CA HIS A 49 -12.81 4.65 -6.17
C HIS A 49 -12.35 3.38 -5.47
N ARG A 50 -11.72 3.52 -4.31
CA ARG A 50 -11.26 2.39 -3.51
C ARG A 50 -11.62 2.59 -2.06
N TYR A 51 -12.37 1.66 -1.51
CA TYR A 51 -12.56 1.53 -0.08
C TYR A 51 -11.66 0.44 0.47
N HIS A 52 -11.22 0.59 1.69
CA HIS A 52 -10.48 -0.45 2.38
C HIS A 52 -10.82 -0.48 3.86
N ALA A 53 -10.79 -1.69 4.40
CA ALA A 53 -10.84 -1.96 5.83
C ALA A 53 -9.81 -3.03 6.15
N GLY A 54 -9.22 -2.97 7.34
CA GLY A 54 -8.19 -3.93 7.69
C GLY A 54 -7.83 -3.93 9.16
N VAL A 55 -7.00 -4.90 9.52
CA VAL A 55 -6.44 -5.05 10.86
C VAL A 55 -4.93 -5.21 10.76
N SER A 56 -4.23 -4.70 11.76
CA SER A 56 -2.79 -4.87 11.90
C SER A 56 -2.45 -5.41 13.28
N PHE A 57 -1.76 -6.54 13.30
CA PHE A 57 -1.19 -7.12 14.50
C PHE A 57 0.29 -6.78 14.55
N THR A 58 0.78 -6.22 15.67
CA THR A 58 2.17 -5.75 15.79
C THR A 58 2.86 -6.41 16.97
N LEU A 59 3.90 -7.20 16.69
CA LEU A 59 4.85 -7.68 17.68
C LEU A 59 6.02 -6.70 17.80
N LYS A 60 6.41 -6.38 19.03
CA LYS A 60 7.59 -5.57 19.33
C LYS A 60 8.56 -6.36 20.20
N LYS A 61 9.83 -6.41 19.78
CA LYS A 61 10.90 -7.05 20.55
C LYS A 61 12.15 -6.17 20.52
N ARG A 62 12.43 -5.51 21.65
CA ARG A 62 13.53 -4.52 21.74
C ARG A 62 13.35 -3.43 20.67
N GLN A 63 14.30 -3.30 19.74
CA GLN A 63 14.28 -2.34 18.62
C GLN A 63 13.55 -2.86 17.38
N TRP A 64 13.17 -4.14 17.36
CA TRP A 64 12.46 -4.75 16.24
C TRP A 64 10.94 -4.59 16.37
N THR A 65 10.31 -4.35 15.23
CA THR A 65 8.85 -4.27 15.10
C THR A 65 8.43 -5.12 13.92
N PHE A 66 7.45 -6.01 14.15
CA PHE A 66 6.94 -6.95 13.17
C PHE A 66 5.41 -6.77 13.00
N PRO A 67 4.95 -5.80 12.20
CA PRO A 67 3.54 -5.68 11.88
C PRO A 67 3.14 -6.70 10.79
N LEU A 68 2.09 -7.46 11.07
CA LEU A 68 1.32 -8.24 10.11
C LEU A 68 0.02 -7.49 9.84
N ARG A 69 -0.28 -7.17 8.59
CA ARG A 69 -1.49 -6.46 8.20
C ARG A 69 -2.30 -7.26 7.20
N GLU A 70 -3.58 -7.41 7.51
CA GLU A 70 -4.61 -7.88 6.59
C GLU A 70 -5.49 -6.70 6.19
N ARG A 71 -5.70 -6.51 4.89
CA ARG A 71 -6.52 -5.44 4.36
C ARG A 71 -7.42 -5.95 3.24
N PHE A 72 -8.71 -5.84 3.43
CA PHE A 72 -9.69 -5.97 2.38
C PHE A 72 -9.81 -4.68 1.58
N GLN A 73 -9.90 -4.77 0.27
CA GLN A 73 -10.08 -3.63 -0.64
C GLN A 73 -11.18 -3.93 -1.64
N HIS A 74 -12.05 -2.96 -1.81
CA HIS A 74 -13.01 -2.88 -2.90
C HIS A 74 -12.66 -1.71 -3.80
N THR A 75 -12.50 -1.94 -5.10
CA THR A 75 -12.19 -0.92 -6.09
C THR A 75 -13.23 -0.98 -7.20
N PHE A 76 -13.84 0.16 -7.55
CA PHE A 76 -14.81 0.26 -8.63
C PHE A 76 -14.56 1.52 -9.47
N ASP A 77 -15.01 1.53 -10.72
CA ASP A 77 -14.78 2.62 -11.68
C ASP A 77 -16.08 3.25 -12.21
N GLY A 78 -17.21 2.98 -11.56
CA GLY A 78 -18.53 3.51 -11.95
C GLY A 78 -19.09 2.92 -13.26
N ARG A 79 -18.37 2.02 -13.90
CA ARG A 79 -18.79 1.34 -15.15
C ARG A 79 -18.99 -0.17 -15.00
N GLY A 80 -19.05 -0.66 -13.75
CA GLY A 80 -19.37 -2.05 -13.42
C GLY A 80 -18.15 -2.98 -13.28
N ALA A 81 -16.93 -2.48 -13.30
CA ALA A 81 -15.76 -3.27 -12.99
C ALA A 81 -15.44 -3.22 -11.49
N ASP A 82 -16.13 -4.06 -10.73
CA ASP A 82 -15.87 -4.23 -9.30
C ASP A 82 -14.72 -5.21 -9.08
N GLU A 83 -13.74 -4.79 -8.29
CA GLU A 83 -12.57 -5.58 -7.95
C GLU A 83 -12.42 -5.68 -6.45
N PHE A 84 -12.49 -6.92 -5.94
CA PHE A 84 -12.29 -7.25 -4.55
C PHE A 84 -10.93 -7.90 -4.35
N ARG A 85 -10.17 -7.45 -3.35
CA ARG A 85 -8.85 -7.98 -3.02
C ARG A 85 -8.62 -8.10 -1.53
N LEU A 86 -7.94 -9.16 -1.14
CA LEU A 86 -7.31 -9.27 0.17
C LEU A 86 -5.81 -8.99 0.03
N ARG A 87 -5.25 -8.23 0.96
CA ARG A 87 -3.83 -7.88 0.99
C ARG A 87 -3.25 -8.27 2.33
N THR A 88 -2.35 -9.24 2.30
CA THR A 88 -1.54 -9.64 3.44
C THR A 88 -0.18 -8.97 3.35
N ARG A 89 0.25 -8.24 4.38
CA ARG A 89 1.59 -7.65 4.43
C ARG A 89 2.29 -7.97 5.73
N LEU A 90 3.43 -8.62 5.63
CA LEU A 90 4.39 -8.80 6.72
C LEU A 90 5.53 -7.78 6.55
N LYS A 91 5.90 -7.09 7.63
CA LYS A 91 7.03 -6.16 7.66
C LYS A 91 7.93 -6.50 8.83
N ALA A 92 9.23 -6.31 8.67
CA ALA A 92 10.20 -6.30 9.75
C ALA A 92 10.93 -4.96 9.71
N ALA A 93 10.87 -4.18 10.77
CA ALA A 93 11.53 -2.88 10.89
C ALA A 93 12.41 -2.84 12.12
N TYR A 94 13.59 -2.24 11.97
CA TYR A 94 14.54 -2.05 13.06
C TYR A 94 14.66 -0.56 13.38
N LYS A 95 14.34 -0.16 14.61
CA LYS A 95 14.37 1.25 15.02
C LYS A 95 15.77 1.67 15.46
N VAL A 96 16.35 2.64 14.72
CA VAL A 96 17.59 3.31 15.07
C VAL A 96 17.29 4.79 15.31
N THR A 97 17.11 5.22 16.51
CA THR A 97 16.82 6.62 16.88
C THR A 97 15.64 7.22 16.08
N THR A 98 15.93 7.98 15.02
CA THR A 98 14.95 8.72 14.19
C THR A 98 14.62 8.02 12.87
N TRP A 99 15.37 7.03 12.47
CA TRP A 99 15.17 6.28 11.22
C TRP A 99 14.98 4.79 11.48
N SER A 100 14.31 4.13 10.58
CA SER A 100 13.94 2.73 10.71
C SER A 100 14.05 2.03 9.37
N PRO A 101 15.18 1.34 9.10
CA PRO A 101 15.25 0.45 7.96
C PRO A 101 14.26 -0.69 8.10
N TYR A 102 13.72 -1.14 6.99
CA TYR A 102 12.74 -2.22 6.98
C TYR A 102 12.79 -3.05 5.71
N VAL A 103 12.25 -4.25 5.82
CA VAL A 103 11.86 -5.10 4.69
C VAL A 103 10.39 -5.48 4.86
N SER A 104 9.68 -5.67 3.77
CA SER A 104 8.31 -6.17 3.81
C SER A 104 7.97 -7.01 2.60
N LEU A 105 7.12 -8.00 2.84
CA LEU A 105 6.52 -8.84 1.82
C LEU A 105 5.03 -8.58 1.81
N GLU A 106 4.45 -8.42 0.64
CA GLU A 106 3.04 -8.18 0.48
C GLU A 106 2.47 -9.05 -0.62
N GLN A 107 1.41 -9.76 -0.31
CA GLN A 107 0.68 -10.61 -1.24
C GLN A 107 -0.72 -10.07 -1.45
N TYR A 108 -1.20 -10.16 -2.68
CA TYR A 108 -2.54 -9.77 -3.09
C TYR A 108 -3.28 -10.99 -3.57
N HIS A 109 -4.46 -11.21 -3.01
CA HIS A 109 -5.38 -12.24 -3.46
C HIS A 109 -6.60 -11.57 -4.09
N GLY A 110 -6.90 -11.94 -5.33
CA GLY A 110 -8.14 -11.58 -6.00
C GLY A 110 -9.29 -12.38 -5.39
N LEU A 111 -10.43 -11.73 -5.19
CA LEU A 111 -11.68 -12.33 -4.71
C LEU A 111 -12.72 -12.19 -5.83
N GLY A 112 -12.51 -12.90 -6.94
CA GLY A 112 -13.40 -12.91 -8.11
C GLY A 112 -14.43 -14.02 -8.04
N LYS A 113 -15.44 -13.94 -8.94
CA LYS A 113 -16.49 -14.96 -9.01
C LYS A 113 -15.98 -16.27 -9.61
N ASP A 114 -15.04 -16.19 -10.56
CA ASP A 114 -14.57 -17.33 -11.36
C ASP A 114 -13.31 -17.98 -10.77
N GLU A 115 -12.49 -17.21 -10.07
CA GLU A 115 -11.28 -17.69 -9.38
C GLU A 115 -11.26 -17.16 -7.95
N TRP A 116 -11.95 -17.86 -7.08
CA TRP A 116 -11.99 -17.51 -5.66
C TRP A 116 -10.62 -17.69 -5.01
N PHE A 117 -10.05 -16.57 -4.50
CA PHE A 117 -8.82 -16.56 -3.70
C PHE A 117 -7.53 -16.97 -4.47
N HIS A 118 -7.27 -16.37 -5.62
CA HIS A 118 -6.00 -16.57 -6.34
C HIS A 118 -4.96 -15.48 -6.03
N ALA A 119 -3.68 -15.86 -5.98
CA ALA A 119 -2.57 -14.94 -5.80
C ALA A 119 -2.36 -14.13 -7.08
N SER A 120 -2.77 -12.85 -7.06
CA SER A 120 -2.74 -11.98 -8.25
C SER A 120 -1.50 -11.08 -8.32
N ARG A 121 -0.82 -10.87 -7.18
CA ARG A 121 0.36 -10.01 -7.12
C ARG A 121 1.18 -10.30 -5.88
N PHE A 122 2.50 -10.22 -6.04
CA PHE A 122 3.47 -10.26 -4.95
C PHE A 122 4.33 -8.99 -4.97
N ARG A 123 4.71 -8.49 -3.80
CA ARG A 123 5.66 -7.38 -3.64
C ARG A 123 6.67 -7.69 -2.55
N ALA A 124 7.94 -7.45 -2.86
CA ALA A 124 9.01 -7.36 -1.89
C ALA A 124 9.49 -5.91 -1.85
N ARG A 125 9.51 -5.29 -0.67
CA ARG A 125 9.88 -3.87 -0.50
C ARG A 125 10.96 -3.77 0.58
N GLY A 126 12.01 -3.03 0.31
CA GLY A 126 13.03 -2.63 1.27
C GLY A 126 13.17 -1.12 1.27
N GLY A 127 13.29 -0.51 2.44
CA GLY A 127 13.35 0.94 2.54
C GLY A 127 13.77 1.43 3.91
N VAL A 128 13.74 2.75 4.06
CA VAL A 128 14.05 3.46 5.31
C VAL A 128 12.97 4.48 5.59
N GLU A 129 12.29 4.33 6.72
CA GLU A 129 11.40 5.33 7.27
C GLU A 129 12.18 6.27 8.19
N ALA A 130 12.07 7.57 7.98
CA ALA A 130 12.67 8.61 8.81
C ALA A 130 11.59 9.47 9.47
N LYS A 131 11.66 9.61 10.80
CA LYS A 131 10.81 10.52 11.55
C LYS A 131 11.42 11.93 11.49
N LEU A 132 10.77 12.86 10.78
CA LEU A 132 11.23 14.21 10.58
C LEU A 132 10.79 15.16 11.73
N SER A 133 9.58 14.94 12.25
CA SER A 133 9.03 15.66 13.40
C SER A 133 8.01 14.80 14.16
N SER A 134 7.27 15.41 15.11
CA SER A 134 6.17 14.72 15.79
C SER A 134 5.06 14.28 14.84
N SER A 135 4.82 15.05 13.77
CA SER A 135 3.73 14.85 12.82
C SER A 135 4.18 14.43 11.41
N TRP A 136 5.46 14.57 11.08
CA TRP A 136 5.97 14.26 9.75
C TRP A 136 6.93 13.08 9.74
N SER A 137 6.75 12.19 8.79
CA SER A 137 7.72 11.12 8.45
C SER A 137 7.90 11.02 6.94
N ALA A 138 9.07 10.59 6.54
CA ALA A 138 9.42 10.28 5.15
C ALA A 138 9.79 8.81 5.03
N ASP A 139 9.49 8.20 3.89
CA ASP A 139 9.88 6.85 3.53
C ASP A 139 10.51 6.86 2.13
N VAL A 140 11.69 6.29 2.02
CA VAL A 140 12.38 6.05 0.73
C VAL A 140 12.55 4.55 0.58
N PHE A 141 12.12 4.01 -0.57
CA PHE A 141 12.09 2.58 -0.74
C PHE A 141 12.33 2.12 -2.17
N TYR A 142 12.80 0.91 -2.29
CA TYR A 142 12.77 0.11 -3.48
C TYR A 142 11.74 -1.00 -3.33
N CYS A 143 10.98 -1.28 -4.39
CA CYS A 143 9.96 -2.31 -4.42
C CYS A 143 10.05 -3.14 -5.70
N TYR A 144 10.28 -4.44 -5.55
CA TYR A 144 10.06 -5.42 -6.60
C TYR A 144 8.59 -5.85 -6.57
N GLN A 145 7.92 -5.82 -7.72
CA GLN A 145 6.55 -6.28 -7.88
C GLN A 145 6.46 -7.28 -9.00
N HIS A 146 5.92 -8.44 -8.69
CA HIS A 146 5.53 -9.49 -9.65
C HIS A 146 4.02 -9.53 -9.76
N GLU A 147 3.47 -9.50 -10.97
CA GLU A 147 2.03 -9.52 -11.25
C GLU A 147 1.79 -10.28 -12.56
N SER A 148 1.20 -11.48 -12.49
CA SER A 148 1.09 -12.39 -13.63
C SER A 148 2.47 -12.62 -14.28
N ASP A 149 2.67 -12.21 -15.53
CA ASP A 149 3.93 -12.37 -16.26
C ASP A 149 4.76 -11.07 -16.32
N LEU A 150 4.45 -10.09 -15.48
CA LEU A 150 5.08 -8.78 -15.51
C LEU A 150 5.83 -8.46 -14.22
N ASP A 151 7.14 -8.28 -14.34
CA ASP A 151 8.01 -7.79 -13.29
C ASP A 151 8.18 -6.27 -13.36
N ARG A 152 8.15 -5.62 -12.21
CA ARG A 152 8.36 -4.17 -12.10
C ARG A 152 9.31 -3.86 -10.96
N HIS A 153 10.22 -2.96 -11.24
CA HIS A 153 11.13 -2.36 -10.27
C HIS A 153 10.68 -0.92 -10.00
N ILE A 154 10.41 -0.59 -8.76
CA ILE A 154 9.85 0.71 -8.38
C ILE A 154 10.76 1.31 -7.33
N LEU A 155 11.37 2.45 -7.64
CA LEU A 155 11.98 3.33 -6.65
C LEU A 155 10.92 4.38 -6.26
N GLY A 156 10.71 4.59 -4.97
CA GLY A 156 9.68 5.51 -4.51
C GLY A 156 10.06 6.24 -3.24
N TRP A 157 9.34 7.33 -3.00
CA TRP A 157 9.38 8.05 -1.74
C TRP A 157 7.95 8.46 -1.34
N GLU A 158 7.72 8.55 -0.05
CA GLU A 158 6.43 8.95 0.53
C GLU A 158 6.69 9.96 1.64
N LEU A 159 5.89 11.01 1.71
CA LEU A 159 5.84 11.94 2.82
C LEU A 159 4.51 11.75 3.54
N ILE A 160 4.55 11.50 4.84
CA ILE A 160 3.39 11.12 5.63
C ILE A 160 3.20 12.16 6.73
N TYR A 161 1.99 12.73 6.80
CA TYR A 161 1.56 13.59 7.88
C TYR A 161 0.54 12.87 8.76
N GLN A 162 0.73 12.95 10.07
CA GLN A 162 -0.18 12.38 11.08
C GLN A 162 -0.72 13.51 11.98
N PHE A 163 -2.03 13.56 12.08
CA PHE A 163 -2.74 14.50 12.94
C PHE A 163 -2.69 14.08 14.41
#